data_902bba088495e015fd70652a29b2b5b6
#
_entry.id   902bba088495e015fd70652a29b2b5b6
#
_cell.length_a   1.000
_cell.length_b   1.000
_cell.length_c   1.000
_cell.angle_alpha   90.00
_cell.angle_beta   90.00
_cell.angle_gamma   90.00
#
_symmetry.space_group_name_H-M   'P 1'
#
loop_
_entity.id
_entity.type
_entity.pdbx_description
1 polymer ?
#
loop_
_entity_poly.entity_id
_entity_poly.type
_entity_poly.pdbx_seq_one_letter_code
_entity_poly.pdbx_strand_id
1 'polypeptide(L)'
;VQGQIHRFTETLFGKEYVFKAGTMSTIAEKTAYGYVLNYFRERDKYTGERVEKAKENLAESNSMLSTIPRAEVERLATLIDKGKITRTTGQHPGGMVVVPDKYTVEDFTPIQYPSNDEKKGTYTTHFDFKNSLHDTLLKLDELGHDNPTLYKYLEDSTGIPVMDVDLSDPKLYELITSCAPLGVSPEDIDNPTGTLAIPEMGTPFVVGMLMEAQPKTFADLLQISGLSHGTDVWLGNAQELIDNGTCTISEVIGCRDDIMTYLIHKLEAYERETGKEAPLTKKDCFKIMEYTRKGKAPKELPPYEEGMKTIGVEQWYID
;
A
#
# COMPACT_ATOMS: atom_id res chain seq x y z
N VAL A 1 15.23 -7.06 18.06
CA VAL A 1 16.22 -6.44 17.16
C VAL A 1 15.88 -4.97 16.93
N GLN A 2 14.68 -4.61 16.39
CA GLN A 2 14.33 -3.21 16.07
C GLN A 2 14.52 -2.25 17.26
N GLY A 3 14.07 -2.59 18.46
CA GLY A 3 14.29 -1.75 19.65
C GLY A 3 15.76 -1.58 20.06
N GLN A 4 16.62 -2.50 19.67
CA GLN A 4 18.08 -2.34 19.87
C GLN A 4 18.67 -1.34 18.86
N ILE A 5 18.21 -1.38 17.62
CA ILE A 5 18.60 -0.42 16.57
C ILE A 5 18.18 1.00 16.97
N HIS A 6 16.91 1.18 17.40
CA HIS A 6 16.45 2.49 17.88
C HIS A 6 17.32 3.04 19.03
N ARG A 7 17.69 2.19 20.00
CA ARG A 7 18.61 2.61 21.09
C ARG A 7 20.03 2.90 20.59
N PHE A 8 20.49 2.17 19.58
CA PHE A 8 21.78 2.43 18.97
C PHE A 8 21.79 3.77 18.24
N THR A 9 20.70 4.12 17.57
CA THR A 9 20.52 5.43 16.93
C THR A 9 20.61 6.56 17.97
N GLU A 10 19.98 6.41 19.13
CA GLU A 10 20.13 7.33 20.25
C GLU A 10 21.58 7.42 20.74
N THR A 11 22.33 6.31 20.75
CA THR A 11 23.75 6.30 21.12
C THR A 11 24.62 6.99 20.08
N LEU A 12 24.28 6.83 18.79
CA LEU A 12 25.06 7.38 17.67
C LEU A 12 24.93 8.90 17.55
N PHE A 13 23.74 9.44 17.70
CA PHE A 13 23.44 10.86 17.50
C PHE A 13 23.26 11.67 18.79
N GLY A 14 23.16 11.01 19.94
CA GLY A 14 22.79 11.60 21.21
C GLY A 14 21.28 11.47 21.48
N LYS A 15 20.95 11.03 22.71
CA LYS A 15 19.56 10.75 23.10
C LYS A 15 18.67 12.02 23.05
N GLU A 16 19.27 13.18 23.29
CA GLU A 16 18.62 14.50 23.25
C GLU A 16 18.30 14.98 21.83
N TYR A 17 18.88 14.35 20.79
CA TYR A 17 18.69 14.71 19.39
C TYR A 17 17.83 13.72 18.61
N VAL A 18 17.43 12.61 19.23
CA VAL A 18 16.71 11.53 18.54
C VAL A 18 15.32 11.35 19.12
N PHE A 19 14.30 11.48 18.28
CA PHE A 19 12.89 11.36 18.66
C PHE A 19 12.16 10.44 17.72
N LYS A 20 11.17 9.70 18.22
CA LYS A 20 10.29 8.96 17.33
C LYS A 20 9.43 9.93 16.51
N ALA A 21 9.24 9.65 15.24
CA ALA A 21 8.39 10.45 14.38
C ALA A 21 6.93 10.32 14.81
N GLY A 22 6.28 11.46 15.06
CA GLY A 22 4.86 11.52 15.31
C GLY A 22 4.04 11.26 14.06
N THR A 23 2.83 10.74 14.24
CA THR A 23 1.83 10.57 13.18
C THR A 23 0.53 11.24 13.58
N MET A 24 -0.17 11.80 12.61
CA MET A 24 -1.52 12.32 12.76
C MET A 24 -2.47 11.58 11.83
N SER A 25 -3.50 10.98 12.41
CA SER A 25 -4.56 10.36 11.63
C SER A 25 -5.70 11.34 11.43
N THR A 26 -6.08 11.59 10.19
CA THR A 26 -7.24 12.42 9.85
C THR A 26 -8.46 11.54 9.56
N ILE A 27 -9.64 12.14 9.63
CA ILE A 27 -10.89 11.47 9.24
C ILE A 27 -10.94 11.47 7.71
N ALA A 28 -10.81 10.28 7.10
CA ALA A 28 -10.95 10.10 5.66
C ALA A 28 -12.42 9.98 5.24
N GLU A 29 -12.72 10.20 3.95
CA GLU A 29 -14.07 10.27 3.39
C GLU A 29 -14.98 9.10 3.81
N LYS A 30 -14.53 7.85 3.63
CA LYS A 30 -15.32 6.66 4.03
C LYS A 30 -15.64 6.65 5.53
N THR A 31 -14.70 7.05 6.38
CA THR A 31 -14.89 7.15 7.83
C THR A 31 -15.76 8.34 8.19
N ALA A 32 -15.60 9.47 7.49
CA ALA A 32 -16.41 10.68 7.67
C ALA A 32 -17.89 10.39 7.42
N TYR A 33 -18.22 9.62 6.38
CA TYR A 33 -19.59 9.22 6.09
C TYR A 33 -20.24 8.48 7.28
N GLY A 34 -19.53 7.53 7.87
CA GLY A 34 -19.99 6.81 9.07
C GLY A 34 -20.20 7.71 10.28
N TYR A 35 -19.30 8.69 10.52
CA TYR A 35 -19.46 9.66 11.59
C TYR A 35 -20.67 10.55 11.39
N VAL A 36 -20.91 11.04 10.18
CA VAL A 36 -22.10 11.86 9.86
C VAL A 36 -23.39 11.07 10.03
N LEU A 37 -23.43 9.82 9.57
CA LEU A 37 -24.59 8.94 9.81
C LEU A 37 -24.86 8.74 11.31
N ASN A 38 -23.80 8.48 12.10
CA ASN A 38 -23.95 8.29 13.53
C ASN A 38 -24.41 9.58 14.22
N TYR A 39 -23.91 10.74 13.79
CA TYR A 39 -24.40 12.03 14.29
C TYR A 39 -25.90 12.20 14.07
N PHE A 40 -26.39 11.93 12.86
CA PHE A 40 -27.83 12.02 12.58
C PHE A 40 -28.66 11.02 13.40
N ARG A 41 -28.15 9.79 13.58
CA ARG A 41 -28.80 8.78 14.41
C ARG A 41 -28.88 9.22 15.88
N GLU A 42 -27.81 9.74 16.44
CA GLU A 42 -27.78 10.23 17.83
C GLU A 42 -28.66 11.48 18.00
N ARG A 43 -28.60 12.43 17.08
CA ARG A 43 -29.47 13.60 17.08
C ARG A 43 -30.95 13.22 17.11
N ASP A 44 -31.34 12.26 16.26
CA ASP A 44 -32.73 11.82 16.17
C ASP A 44 -33.19 11.04 17.39
N LYS A 45 -32.28 10.40 18.14
CA LYS A 45 -32.57 9.82 19.46
C LYS A 45 -32.87 10.88 20.50
N TYR A 46 -32.18 12.01 20.51
CA TYR A 46 -32.38 13.09 21.44
C TYR A 46 -33.69 13.88 21.23
N THR A 47 -34.32 13.79 20.08
CA THR A 47 -35.61 14.42 19.79
C THR A 47 -36.82 13.65 20.33
N GLY A 48 -36.64 12.61 21.14
CA GLY A 48 -37.56 12.15 22.20
C GLY A 48 -38.74 11.25 21.81
N GLU A 49 -39.13 11.11 20.57
CA GLU A 49 -40.35 10.35 20.20
C GLU A 49 -40.12 9.02 19.48
N ARG A 50 -38.88 8.68 19.12
CA ARG A 50 -38.57 7.52 18.24
C ARG A 50 -37.79 6.38 18.90
N VAL A 51 -37.33 6.53 20.13
CA VAL A 51 -36.37 5.61 20.77
C VAL A 51 -36.99 4.25 21.15
N GLU A 52 -38.25 4.20 21.49
CA GLU A 52 -38.87 2.93 21.92
C GLU A 52 -39.24 2.00 20.78
N LYS A 53 -39.57 2.51 19.59
CA LYS A 53 -39.94 1.70 18.40
C LYS A 53 -38.72 1.12 17.67
N ALA A 54 -37.55 1.74 17.76
CA ALA A 54 -36.36 1.28 17.01
C ALA A 54 -35.72 0.00 17.60
N LYS A 55 -36.10 -0.41 18.80
CA LYS A 55 -35.59 -1.63 19.43
C LYS A 55 -36.31 -2.91 19.01
N GLU A 56 -37.48 -2.82 18.42
CA GLU A 56 -38.29 -3.98 18.13
C GLU A 56 -38.22 -4.52 16.69
N ASN A 57 -37.70 -3.74 15.72
CA ASN A 57 -37.63 -4.22 14.33
C ASN A 57 -36.41 -3.75 13.54
N LEU A 58 -35.60 -4.69 13.07
CA LEU A 58 -34.47 -4.45 12.13
C LEU A 58 -34.91 -3.76 10.82
N ALA A 59 -36.16 -3.96 10.42
CA ALA A 59 -36.78 -3.35 9.25
C ALA A 59 -37.06 -1.83 9.46
N GLU A 60 -37.41 -1.42 10.67
CA GLU A 60 -37.61 0.00 11.01
C GLU A 60 -36.31 0.77 11.12
N SER A 61 -35.22 0.12 11.53
CA SER A 61 -33.90 0.71 11.50
C SER A 61 -33.47 1.12 10.07
N ASN A 62 -33.79 0.32 9.09
CA ASN A 62 -33.59 0.64 7.68
C ASN A 62 -34.50 1.77 7.18
N SER A 63 -35.71 1.90 7.72
CA SER A 63 -36.64 2.99 7.37
C SER A 63 -36.19 4.34 7.94
N MET A 64 -35.55 4.35 9.13
CA MET A 64 -34.96 5.58 9.70
C MET A 64 -33.76 6.07 8.88
N LEU A 65 -32.92 5.16 8.34
CA LEU A 65 -31.86 5.52 7.42
C LEU A 65 -32.38 6.14 6.11
N SER A 66 -33.58 5.76 5.66
CA SER A 66 -34.21 6.32 4.46
C SER A 66 -34.70 7.77 4.65
N THR A 67 -34.86 8.25 5.89
CA THR A 67 -35.24 9.63 6.19
C THR A 67 -34.08 10.60 6.28
N ILE A 68 -32.83 10.12 6.36
CA ILE A 68 -31.64 10.94 6.36
C ILE A 68 -31.29 11.26 4.91
N PRO A 69 -31.25 12.55 4.50
CA PRO A 69 -30.92 12.89 3.12
C PRO A 69 -29.49 12.47 2.78
N ARG A 70 -29.34 11.50 1.88
CA ARG A 70 -28.03 10.99 1.45
C ARG A 70 -27.10 12.09 0.96
N ALA A 71 -27.63 13.02 0.17
CA ALA A 71 -26.86 14.17 -0.31
C ALA A 71 -26.28 15.06 0.80
N GLU A 72 -27.00 15.22 1.91
CA GLU A 72 -26.52 15.98 3.06
C GLU A 72 -25.39 15.23 3.80
N VAL A 73 -25.51 13.91 3.95
CA VAL A 73 -24.46 13.06 4.52
C VAL A 73 -23.20 13.13 3.67
N GLU A 74 -23.32 13.00 2.37
CA GLU A 74 -22.20 13.10 1.42
C GLU A 74 -21.55 14.47 1.46
N ARG A 75 -22.34 15.55 1.49
CA ARG A 75 -21.85 16.91 1.59
C ARG A 75 -21.04 17.15 2.86
N LEU A 76 -21.56 16.72 4.03
CA LEU A 76 -20.89 16.88 5.32
C LEU A 76 -19.64 15.99 5.40
N ALA A 77 -19.70 14.75 4.92
CA ALA A 77 -18.56 13.85 4.86
C ALA A 77 -17.41 14.45 4.01
N THR A 78 -17.74 15.03 2.85
CA THR A 78 -16.78 15.71 1.99
C THR A 78 -16.14 16.93 2.69
N LEU A 79 -16.91 17.70 3.45
CA LEU A 79 -16.37 18.83 4.21
C LEU A 79 -15.42 18.38 5.33
N ILE A 80 -15.74 17.29 6.01
CA ILE A 80 -14.87 16.70 7.05
C ILE A 80 -13.55 16.22 6.43
N ASP A 81 -13.60 15.50 5.29
CA ASP A 81 -12.40 15.04 4.61
C ASP A 81 -11.54 16.21 4.09
N LYS A 82 -12.16 17.17 3.44
CA LYS A 82 -11.46 18.40 2.97
C LYS A 82 -10.83 19.19 4.09
N GLY A 83 -11.48 19.25 5.25
CA GLY A 83 -10.99 19.94 6.45
C GLY A 83 -9.80 19.25 7.10
N LYS A 84 -9.44 18.02 6.69
CA LYS A 84 -8.34 17.24 7.26
C LYS A 84 -8.36 17.20 8.79
N ILE A 85 -9.54 16.94 9.35
CA ILE A 85 -9.76 16.95 10.78
C ILE A 85 -8.94 15.84 11.44
N THR A 86 -8.01 16.21 12.32
CA THR A 86 -7.20 15.27 13.09
C THR A 86 -8.08 14.51 14.08
N ARG A 87 -7.97 13.19 14.06
CA ARG A 87 -8.69 12.29 14.95
C ARG A 87 -7.81 11.83 16.11
N THR A 88 -6.62 11.33 15.79
CA THR A 88 -5.68 10.77 16.78
C THR A 88 -4.26 11.14 16.40
N THR A 89 -3.40 11.18 17.41
CA THR A 89 -1.96 11.24 17.27
C THR A 89 -1.36 9.89 17.65
N GLY A 90 -0.23 9.54 17.08
CA GLY A 90 0.47 8.28 17.32
C GLY A 90 1.96 8.41 17.05
N GLN A 91 2.65 7.28 17.01
CA GLN A 91 4.04 7.22 16.60
C GLN A 91 4.20 6.39 15.32
N HIS A 92 5.12 6.79 14.48
CA HIS A 92 5.54 5.98 13.34
C HIS A 92 6.25 4.72 13.84
N PRO A 93 5.97 3.53 13.29
CA PRO A 93 6.50 2.27 13.83
C PRO A 93 8.04 2.13 13.72
N GLY A 94 8.66 2.80 12.74
CA GLY A 94 10.11 2.72 12.51
C GLY A 94 10.78 4.06 12.25
N GLY A 95 10.04 5.18 12.25
CA GLY A 95 10.60 6.49 11.95
C GLY A 95 11.31 7.11 13.15
N MET A 96 12.60 7.39 13.01
CA MET A 96 13.42 8.10 13.98
C MET A 96 13.84 9.44 13.39
N VAL A 97 13.42 10.55 14.01
CA VAL A 97 13.78 11.90 13.60
C VAL A 97 15.06 12.31 14.30
N VAL A 98 16.02 12.83 13.54
CA VAL A 98 17.30 13.31 14.05
C VAL A 98 17.34 14.83 13.95
N VAL A 99 17.55 15.48 15.09
CA VAL A 99 17.70 16.93 15.20
C VAL A 99 19.19 17.26 15.10
N PRO A 100 19.60 18.25 14.28
CA PRO A 100 21.01 18.67 14.22
C PRO A 100 21.49 19.24 15.56
N ASP A 101 22.74 18.99 15.91
CA ASP A 101 23.40 19.33 17.18
C ASP A 101 23.41 20.81 17.57
N LYS A 102 23.12 21.70 16.62
CA LYS A 102 23.02 23.17 16.82
C LYS A 102 21.63 23.63 17.27
N TYR A 103 20.66 22.72 17.30
CA TYR A 103 19.25 23.02 17.55
C TYR A 103 18.69 22.11 18.64
N THR A 104 17.57 22.51 19.21
CA THR A 104 16.74 21.66 20.06
C THR A 104 15.51 21.20 19.28
N VAL A 105 14.85 20.17 19.74
CA VAL A 105 13.63 19.67 19.08
C VAL A 105 12.52 20.72 19.08
N GLU A 106 12.47 21.56 20.10
CA GLU A 106 11.50 22.63 20.27
C GLU A 106 11.63 23.73 19.22
N ASP A 107 12.79 23.86 18.56
CA ASP A 107 12.97 24.76 17.41
C ASP A 107 12.14 24.33 16.19
N PHE A 108 11.73 23.06 16.13
CA PHE A 108 11.01 22.46 15.01
C PHE A 108 9.59 22.02 15.38
N THR A 109 9.40 21.46 16.57
CA THR A 109 8.12 20.83 16.97
C THR A 109 8.05 20.66 18.48
N PRO A 110 6.87 20.81 19.09
CA PRO A 110 6.61 20.29 20.43
C PRO A 110 6.83 18.77 20.46
N ILE A 111 7.07 18.23 21.63
CA ILE A 111 7.14 16.79 21.88
C ILE A 111 5.92 16.33 22.70
N GLN A 112 5.55 15.07 22.56
CA GLN A 112 4.44 14.47 23.29
C GLN A 112 4.68 12.99 23.53
N TYR A 113 3.94 12.41 24.46
CA TYR A 113 3.83 10.96 24.57
C TYR A 113 2.92 10.40 23.47
N PRO A 114 3.29 9.26 22.82
CA PRO A 114 2.44 8.63 21.83
C PRO A 114 1.03 8.37 22.36
N SER A 115 0.01 8.85 21.65
CA SER A 115 -1.41 8.75 22.07
C SER A 115 -1.69 9.37 23.45
N ASN A 116 -0.88 10.35 23.89
CA ASN A 116 -0.93 10.97 25.22
C ASN A 116 -0.78 9.97 26.39
N ASP A 117 -0.07 8.86 26.19
CA ASP A 117 0.13 7.82 27.19
C ASP A 117 1.57 7.87 27.73
N GLU A 118 1.75 8.41 28.92
CA GLU A 118 3.04 8.53 29.62
C GLU A 118 3.69 7.15 29.89
N LYS A 119 2.91 6.08 30.00
CA LYS A 119 3.40 4.73 30.26
C LYS A 119 4.29 4.20 29.13
N LYS A 120 4.19 4.78 27.94
CA LYS A 120 5.04 4.44 26.80
C LYS A 120 6.50 4.89 26.96
N GLY A 121 6.79 5.81 27.88
CA GLY A 121 8.15 6.17 28.30
C GLY A 121 9.06 6.77 27.23
N THR A 122 8.55 7.04 26.03
CA THR A 122 9.29 7.64 24.91
C THR A 122 8.54 8.84 24.36
N TYR A 123 9.28 9.86 23.94
CA TYR A 123 8.70 11.03 23.29
C TYR A 123 8.61 10.84 21.78
N THR A 124 7.56 11.42 21.20
CA THR A 124 7.43 11.60 19.76
C THR A 124 7.38 13.08 19.41
N THR A 125 7.71 13.42 18.17
CA THR A 125 7.40 14.74 17.64
C THR A 125 5.88 14.93 17.63
N HIS A 126 5.40 16.12 18.00
CA HIS A 126 3.97 16.41 17.92
C HIS A 126 3.53 16.62 16.49
N PHE A 127 4.29 17.38 15.71
CA PHE A 127 4.03 17.53 14.29
C PHE A 127 4.37 16.24 13.55
N ASP A 128 3.52 15.85 12.60
CA ASP A 128 3.79 14.70 11.76
C ASP A 128 4.92 15.00 10.76
N PHE A 129 5.74 13.99 10.49
CA PHE A 129 6.90 14.17 9.64
C PHE A 129 6.51 14.54 8.21
N LYS A 130 5.52 13.85 7.63
CA LYS A 130 5.17 13.95 6.21
C LYS A 130 4.73 15.34 5.78
N ASN A 131 3.94 16.02 6.62
CA ASN A 131 3.31 17.29 6.25
C ASN A 131 4.02 18.52 6.86
N SER A 132 4.88 18.32 7.88
CA SER A 132 5.41 19.44 8.65
C SER A 132 6.94 19.45 8.79
N LEU A 133 7.59 18.29 8.95
CA LEU A 133 9.01 18.22 9.28
C LEU A 133 9.89 17.71 8.12
N HIS A 134 9.29 17.17 7.09
CA HIS A 134 9.96 16.53 5.96
C HIS A 134 11.03 17.40 5.27
N ASP A 135 10.79 18.73 5.17
CA ASP A 135 11.72 19.63 4.50
C ASP A 135 12.83 20.18 5.42
N THR A 136 12.77 19.91 6.72
CA THR A 136 13.64 20.52 7.72
C THR A 136 14.48 19.53 8.51
N LEU A 137 13.98 18.32 8.75
CA LEU A 137 14.64 17.30 9.56
C LEU A 137 14.85 16.01 8.79
N LEU A 138 15.90 15.28 9.18
CA LEU A 138 16.14 13.91 8.70
C LEU A 138 15.28 12.91 9.48
N LYS A 139 14.61 12.01 8.78
CA LYS A 139 13.99 10.82 9.37
C LYS A 139 14.70 9.58 8.86
N LEU A 140 15.17 8.75 9.77
CA LEU A 140 15.65 7.40 9.50
C LEU A 140 14.45 6.45 9.61
N ASP A 141 14.24 5.63 8.61
CA ASP A 141 13.20 4.58 8.63
C ASP A 141 13.82 3.26 9.06
N GLU A 142 13.75 2.96 10.34
CA GLU A 142 14.30 1.77 10.98
C GLU A 142 13.17 0.79 11.30
N LEU A 143 12.54 0.28 10.24
CA LEU A 143 11.42 -0.63 10.32
C LEU A 143 11.91 -2.07 10.31
N GLY A 144 11.61 -2.83 11.38
CA GLY A 144 11.92 -4.25 11.48
C GLY A 144 10.97 -5.09 10.65
N HIS A 145 11.48 -6.22 10.13
CA HIS A 145 10.70 -7.24 9.44
C HIS A 145 11.01 -8.61 10.03
N ASP A 146 10.02 -9.49 10.13
CA ASP A 146 10.18 -10.82 10.74
C ASP A 146 10.85 -11.83 9.80
N ASN A 147 10.77 -11.62 8.48
CA ASN A 147 11.31 -12.54 7.48
C ASN A 147 12.80 -12.88 7.67
N PRO A 148 13.71 -11.90 7.92
CA PRO A 148 15.12 -12.25 8.17
C PRO A 148 15.33 -13.19 9.36
N THR A 149 14.52 -13.08 10.40
CA THR A 149 14.56 -14.01 11.55
C THR A 149 14.12 -15.42 11.14
N LEU A 150 13.07 -15.51 10.33
CA LEU A 150 12.61 -16.79 9.78
C LEU A 150 13.66 -17.42 8.87
N TYR A 151 14.27 -16.63 7.99
CA TYR A 151 15.33 -17.12 7.11
C TYR A 151 16.53 -17.64 7.89
N LYS A 152 16.97 -16.93 8.93
CA LYS A 152 18.05 -17.40 9.79
C LYS A 152 17.71 -18.68 10.51
N TYR A 153 16.49 -18.83 10.99
CA TYR A 153 16.02 -20.07 11.59
C TYR A 153 16.03 -21.25 10.60
N LEU A 154 15.59 -21.00 9.36
CA LEU A 154 15.61 -22.02 8.30
C LEU A 154 17.05 -22.42 7.94
N GLU A 155 17.96 -21.46 7.79
CA GLU A 155 19.39 -21.75 7.56
C GLU A 155 19.98 -22.62 8.66
N ASP A 156 19.75 -22.24 9.94
CA ASP A 156 20.27 -22.96 11.09
C ASP A 156 19.67 -24.38 11.19
N SER A 157 18.43 -24.58 10.77
CA SER A 157 17.73 -25.86 10.84
C SER A 157 18.06 -26.81 9.69
N THR A 158 18.35 -26.27 8.49
CA THR A 158 18.58 -27.05 7.27
C THR A 158 20.06 -27.16 6.90
N GLY A 159 20.88 -26.23 7.38
CA GLY A 159 22.27 -26.07 6.95
C GLY A 159 22.41 -25.47 5.53
N ILE A 160 21.31 -25.00 4.92
CA ILE A 160 21.29 -24.43 3.57
C ILE A 160 21.20 -22.91 3.69
N PRO A 161 22.21 -22.13 3.21
CA PRO A 161 22.12 -20.68 3.15
C PRO A 161 20.95 -20.24 2.27
N VAL A 162 20.23 -19.20 2.69
CA VAL A 162 19.07 -18.68 1.93
C VAL A 162 19.47 -18.25 0.52
N MET A 163 20.68 -17.71 0.35
CA MET A 163 21.18 -17.28 -0.96
C MET A 163 21.52 -18.41 -1.92
N ASP A 164 21.61 -19.66 -1.42
CA ASP A 164 21.90 -20.85 -2.23
C ASP A 164 20.61 -21.58 -2.67
N VAL A 165 19.43 -21.05 -2.28
CA VAL A 165 18.15 -21.62 -2.71
C VAL A 165 17.93 -21.37 -4.20
N ASP A 166 17.69 -22.45 -4.97
CA ASP A 166 17.43 -22.38 -6.40
C ASP A 166 16.00 -21.90 -6.68
N LEU A 167 15.85 -20.63 -7.07
CA LEU A 167 14.57 -20.04 -7.45
C LEU A 167 14.07 -20.49 -8.83
N SER A 168 14.85 -21.28 -9.58
CA SER A 168 14.43 -21.87 -10.85
C SER A 168 13.82 -23.27 -10.73
N ASP A 169 13.80 -23.85 -9.52
CA ASP A 169 13.23 -25.20 -9.31
C ASP A 169 11.73 -25.21 -9.66
N PRO A 170 11.29 -26.04 -10.64
CA PRO A 170 9.89 -26.15 -11.03
C PRO A 170 8.95 -26.52 -9.89
N LYS A 171 9.44 -27.26 -8.89
CA LYS A 171 8.65 -27.62 -7.69
C LYS A 171 8.22 -26.41 -6.88
N LEU A 172 9.00 -25.32 -6.91
CA LEU A 172 8.62 -24.07 -6.28
C LEU A 172 7.31 -23.53 -6.86
N TYR A 173 7.20 -23.51 -8.20
CA TYR A 173 6.02 -22.99 -8.91
C TYR A 173 4.83 -23.95 -8.81
N GLU A 174 5.09 -25.26 -8.73
CA GLU A 174 4.06 -26.25 -8.40
C GLU A 174 3.53 -26.02 -6.96
N LEU A 175 4.41 -25.77 -5.98
CA LEU A 175 4.03 -25.48 -4.59
C LEU A 175 3.14 -24.23 -4.48
N ILE A 176 3.42 -23.21 -5.29
CA ILE A 176 2.69 -21.95 -5.26
C ILE A 176 1.27 -22.11 -5.82
N THR A 177 1.03 -23.08 -6.69
CA THR A 177 -0.26 -23.30 -7.33
C THR A 177 -0.97 -24.58 -6.87
N SER A 178 -0.31 -25.39 -6.03
CA SER A 178 -0.81 -26.65 -5.51
C SER A 178 -0.13 -27.00 -4.17
N CYS A 179 -0.79 -27.75 -3.32
CA CYS A 179 -0.18 -28.31 -2.10
C CYS A 179 0.46 -29.69 -2.33
N ALA A 180 0.39 -30.26 -3.54
CA ALA A 180 0.94 -31.57 -3.87
C ALA A 180 2.42 -31.77 -3.54
N PRO A 181 3.34 -30.81 -3.75
CA PRO A 181 4.74 -30.94 -3.35
C PRO A 181 4.98 -31.13 -1.85
N LEU A 182 4.01 -30.74 -1.01
CA LEU A 182 4.04 -30.97 0.46
C LEU A 182 3.57 -32.39 0.81
N GLY A 183 3.02 -33.16 -0.12
CA GLY A 183 2.46 -34.48 0.13
C GLY A 183 1.16 -34.46 0.92
N VAL A 184 0.43 -33.34 0.89
CA VAL A 184 -0.87 -33.15 1.57
C VAL A 184 -1.97 -32.79 0.57
N SER A 185 -3.23 -32.97 0.97
CA SER A 185 -4.36 -32.51 0.17
C SER A 185 -4.81 -31.09 0.59
N PRO A 186 -5.58 -30.39 -0.25
CA PRO A 186 -6.16 -29.09 0.12
C PRO A 186 -6.98 -29.15 1.41
N GLU A 187 -7.68 -30.25 1.67
CA GLU A 187 -8.50 -30.46 2.85
C GLU A 187 -7.69 -30.60 4.13
N ASP A 188 -6.45 -31.14 4.03
CA ASP A 188 -5.57 -31.31 5.19
C ASP A 188 -5.09 -29.98 5.77
N ILE A 189 -4.94 -28.96 4.93
CA ILE A 189 -4.40 -27.65 5.32
C ILE A 189 -5.38 -26.50 5.09
N ASP A 190 -6.62 -26.79 4.68
CA ASP A 190 -7.64 -25.79 4.32
C ASP A 190 -7.11 -24.71 3.36
N ASN A 191 -6.32 -25.15 2.38
CA ASN A 191 -5.71 -24.24 1.39
C ASN A 191 -5.35 -25.01 0.10
N PRO A 192 -5.73 -24.50 -1.10
CA PRO A 192 -5.43 -25.17 -2.37
C PRO A 192 -3.95 -25.12 -2.76
N THR A 193 -3.16 -24.24 -2.14
CA THR A 193 -1.74 -24.04 -2.45
C THR A 193 -0.85 -24.33 -1.23
N GLY A 194 0.42 -24.58 -1.46
CA GLY A 194 1.41 -24.74 -0.41
C GLY A 194 1.90 -23.43 0.23
N THR A 195 1.23 -22.31 -0.01
CA THR A 195 1.72 -20.95 0.34
C THR A 195 1.29 -20.45 1.72
N LEU A 196 0.52 -21.23 2.48
CA LEU A 196 -0.08 -20.80 3.74
C LEU A 196 0.93 -20.17 4.73
N ALA A 197 2.13 -20.73 4.82
CA ALA A 197 3.19 -20.24 5.69
C ALA A 197 4.18 -19.28 5.00
N ILE A 198 3.99 -18.99 3.71
CA ILE A 198 4.84 -18.04 2.98
C ILE A 198 4.31 -16.63 3.23
N PRO A 199 5.13 -15.70 3.77
CA PRO A 199 4.72 -14.33 4.03
C PRO A 199 4.09 -13.67 2.80
N GLU A 200 2.95 -13.01 3.00
CA GLU A 200 2.13 -12.33 1.99
C GLU A 200 1.44 -13.22 0.95
N MET A 201 1.91 -14.47 0.74
CA MET A 201 1.38 -15.39 -0.28
C MET A 201 0.26 -16.32 0.25
N GLY A 202 0.06 -16.39 1.56
CA GLY A 202 -0.93 -17.28 2.21
C GLY A 202 -2.28 -16.62 2.50
N THR A 203 -2.52 -15.37 2.09
CA THR A 203 -3.82 -14.72 2.28
C THR A 203 -4.83 -15.24 1.25
N PRO A 204 -6.15 -15.36 1.60
CA PRO A 204 -7.16 -15.83 0.65
C PRO A 204 -7.17 -15.08 -0.68
N PHE A 205 -6.92 -13.76 -0.63
CA PHE A 205 -6.85 -12.91 -1.81
C PHE A 205 -5.67 -13.30 -2.73
N VAL A 206 -4.47 -13.43 -2.18
CA VAL A 206 -3.28 -13.79 -2.97
C VAL A 206 -3.33 -15.23 -3.44
N VAL A 207 -3.85 -16.16 -2.61
CA VAL A 207 -4.10 -17.55 -3.04
C VAL A 207 -5.03 -17.58 -4.27
N GLY A 208 -6.09 -16.76 -4.28
CA GLY A 208 -6.95 -16.60 -5.47
C GLY A 208 -6.17 -16.14 -6.69
N MET A 209 -5.34 -15.10 -6.56
CA MET A 209 -4.49 -14.60 -7.65
C MET A 209 -3.53 -15.69 -8.19
N LEU A 210 -2.90 -16.45 -7.31
CA LEU A 210 -1.98 -17.54 -7.69
C LEU A 210 -2.70 -18.64 -8.46
N MET A 211 -3.92 -19.00 -8.05
CA MET A 211 -4.75 -20.00 -8.72
C MET A 211 -5.22 -19.55 -10.11
N GLU A 212 -5.51 -18.28 -10.29
CA GLU A 212 -5.94 -17.70 -11.55
C GLU A 212 -4.77 -17.46 -12.51
N ALA A 213 -3.73 -16.78 -12.04
CA ALA A 213 -2.59 -16.38 -12.88
C ALA A 213 -1.61 -17.50 -13.18
N GLN A 214 -1.60 -18.60 -12.38
CA GLN A 214 -0.73 -19.76 -12.59
C GLN A 214 0.73 -19.42 -12.90
N PRO A 215 1.46 -18.72 -12.00
CA PRO A 215 2.82 -18.27 -12.24
C PRO A 215 3.77 -19.47 -12.47
N LYS A 216 4.71 -19.31 -13.39
CA LYS A 216 5.67 -20.35 -13.78
C LYS A 216 7.12 -19.92 -13.59
N THR A 217 7.34 -18.65 -13.32
CA THR A 217 8.67 -18.05 -13.19
C THR A 217 8.73 -17.10 -11.99
N PHE A 218 9.94 -16.80 -11.57
CA PHE A 218 10.15 -15.80 -10.50
C PHE A 218 9.66 -14.40 -10.95
N ALA A 219 9.78 -14.07 -12.23
CA ALA A 219 9.24 -12.83 -12.79
C ALA A 219 7.72 -12.74 -12.63
N ASP A 220 6.99 -13.85 -12.89
CA ASP A 220 5.53 -13.89 -12.70
C ASP A 220 5.16 -13.68 -11.22
N LEU A 221 5.95 -14.24 -10.29
CA LEU A 221 5.75 -14.01 -8.85
C LEU A 221 5.97 -12.57 -8.44
N LEU A 222 6.97 -11.89 -9.03
CA LEU A 222 7.18 -10.46 -8.79
C LEU A 222 5.98 -9.64 -9.26
N GLN A 223 5.41 -9.97 -10.43
CA GLN A 223 4.19 -9.32 -10.92
C GLN A 223 3.02 -9.53 -9.97
N ILE A 224 2.78 -10.76 -9.52
CA ILE A 224 1.72 -11.07 -8.53
C ILE A 224 1.96 -10.31 -7.22
N SER A 225 3.20 -10.27 -6.73
CA SER A 225 3.54 -9.49 -5.54
C SER A 225 3.21 -8.01 -5.72
N GLY A 226 3.56 -7.42 -6.86
CA GLY A 226 3.20 -6.03 -7.18
C GLY A 226 1.70 -5.80 -7.24
N LEU A 227 0.98 -6.66 -7.94
CA LEU A 227 -0.48 -6.59 -8.13
C LEU A 227 -1.29 -6.88 -6.86
N SER A 228 -0.70 -7.56 -5.87
CA SER A 228 -1.33 -7.81 -4.56
C SER A 228 -1.36 -6.58 -3.65
N HIS A 229 -0.62 -5.53 -4.00
CA HIS A 229 -0.52 -4.27 -3.26
C HIS A 229 -1.31 -3.17 -3.98
N GLY A 230 -2.13 -2.46 -3.23
CA GLY A 230 -2.97 -1.38 -3.74
C GLY A 230 -4.43 -1.78 -3.94
N THR A 231 -5.28 -0.77 -4.03
CA THR A 231 -6.72 -0.94 -4.29
C THR A 231 -6.97 -0.96 -5.79
N ASP A 232 -7.86 -1.84 -6.23
CA ASP A 232 -8.36 -1.91 -7.61
C ASP A 232 -7.28 -2.16 -8.69
N VAL A 233 -6.15 -2.79 -8.32
CA VAL A 233 -5.09 -3.14 -9.30
C VAL A 233 -5.24 -4.55 -9.86
N TRP A 234 -5.76 -5.50 -9.08
CA TRP A 234 -6.03 -6.85 -9.55
C TRP A 234 -7.47 -7.01 -10.02
N LEU A 235 -8.43 -6.99 -9.09
CA LEU A 235 -9.85 -7.18 -9.39
C LEU A 235 -10.40 -6.07 -10.29
N GLY A 236 -11.05 -6.44 -11.37
CA GLY A 236 -11.62 -5.50 -12.32
C GLY A 236 -10.59 -4.75 -13.17
N ASN A 237 -9.33 -5.19 -13.17
CA ASN A 237 -8.24 -4.57 -13.92
C ASN A 237 -7.31 -5.65 -14.49
N ALA A 238 -6.14 -5.92 -13.88
CA ALA A 238 -5.17 -6.90 -14.41
C ALA A 238 -5.79 -8.29 -14.58
N GLN A 239 -6.64 -8.73 -13.66
CA GLN A 239 -7.40 -9.96 -13.76
C GLN A 239 -8.21 -10.04 -15.06
N GLU A 240 -9.01 -9.00 -15.34
CA GLU A 240 -9.84 -8.97 -16.56
C GLU A 240 -9.02 -8.98 -17.84
N LEU A 241 -7.87 -8.29 -17.87
CA LEU A 241 -6.96 -8.28 -19.01
C LEU A 241 -6.40 -9.68 -19.30
N ILE A 242 -6.04 -10.41 -18.24
CA ILE A 242 -5.50 -11.77 -18.33
C ILE A 242 -6.60 -12.75 -18.72
N ASP A 243 -7.77 -12.69 -18.07
CA ASP A 243 -8.90 -13.57 -18.34
C ASP A 243 -9.44 -13.43 -19.79
N ASN A 244 -9.44 -12.22 -20.30
CA ASN A 244 -9.83 -11.92 -21.68
C ASN A 244 -8.73 -12.25 -22.71
N GLY A 245 -7.56 -12.71 -22.28
CA GLY A 245 -6.43 -13.00 -23.15
C GLY A 245 -5.81 -11.77 -23.82
N THR A 246 -6.02 -10.58 -23.25
CA THR A 246 -5.43 -9.34 -23.75
C THR A 246 -3.92 -9.30 -23.51
N CYS A 247 -3.49 -9.77 -22.34
CA CYS A 247 -2.08 -9.93 -21.98
C CYS A 247 -1.90 -11.13 -21.05
N THR A 248 -0.67 -11.51 -20.81
CA THR A 248 -0.28 -12.53 -19.82
C THR A 248 0.19 -11.87 -18.54
N ILE A 249 0.36 -12.66 -17.46
CA ILE A 249 0.93 -12.17 -16.20
C ILE A 249 2.32 -11.55 -16.39
N SER A 250 3.09 -12.03 -17.37
CA SER A 250 4.43 -11.51 -17.70
C SER A 250 4.41 -10.15 -18.41
N GLU A 251 3.27 -9.78 -19.01
CA GLU A 251 3.12 -8.56 -19.81
C GLU A 251 2.36 -7.46 -19.09
N VAL A 252 1.58 -7.82 -18.04
CA VAL A 252 0.78 -6.86 -17.27
C VAL A 252 1.68 -5.91 -16.47
N ILE A 253 1.17 -4.72 -16.17
CA ILE A 253 1.84 -3.76 -15.29
C ILE A 253 1.74 -4.26 -13.85
N GLY A 254 2.83 -4.75 -13.28
CA GLY A 254 2.91 -5.23 -11.89
C GLY A 254 3.40 -4.17 -10.92
N CYS A 255 4.18 -3.20 -11.39
CA CYS A 255 4.66 -2.10 -10.57
C CYS A 255 4.89 -0.84 -11.42
N ARG A 256 5.08 0.31 -10.75
CA ARG A 256 5.28 1.60 -11.44
C ARG A 256 6.51 1.61 -12.36
N ASP A 257 7.57 0.90 -11.98
CA ASP A 257 8.80 0.88 -12.77
C ASP A 257 8.60 0.15 -14.10
N ASP A 258 7.65 -0.80 -14.18
CA ASP A 258 7.28 -1.47 -15.43
C ASP A 258 6.81 -0.46 -16.48
N ILE A 259 6.00 0.53 -16.07
CA ILE A 259 5.53 1.58 -16.97
C ILE A 259 6.71 2.30 -17.61
N MET A 260 7.66 2.74 -16.79
CA MET A 260 8.81 3.50 -17.29
C MET A 260 9.73 2.64 -18.18
N THR A 261 10.06 1.43 -17.74
CA THR A 261 10.98 0.55 -18.46
C THR A 261 10.39 0.06 -19.77
N TYR A 262 9.11 -0.29 -19.79
CA TYR A 262 8.41 -0.67 -21.00
C TYR A 262 8.40 0.45 -22.04
N LEU A 263 8.04 1.67 -21.65
CA LEU A 263 8.04 2.83 -22.54
C LEU A 263 9.45 3.15 -23.06
N ILE A 264 10.48 3.04 -22.22
CA ILE A 264 11.88 3.21 -22.64
C ILE A 264 12.28 2.15 -23.68
N HIS A 265 11.91 0.89 -23.45
CA HIS A 265 12.20 -0.19 -24.43
C HIS A 265 11.50 0.05 -25.76
N LYS A 266 10.23 0.45 -25.77
CA LYS A 266 9.51 0.80 -27.01
C LYS A 266 10.14 1.98 -27.73
N LEU A 267 10.53 3.02 -26.99
CA LEU A 267 11.25 4.19 -27.51
C LEU A 267 12.56 3.79 -28.18
N GLU A 268 13.41 3.04 -27.48
CA GLU A 268 14.72 2.58 -28.01
C GLU A 268 14.57 1.62 -29.19
N ALA A 269 13.54 0.78 -29.21
CA ALA A 269 13.21 -0.07 -30.34
C ALA A 269 12.81 0.77 -31.57
N TYR A 270 11.93 1.75 -31.39
CA TYR A 270 11.52 2.67 -32.46
C TYR A 270 12.73 3.39 -33.09
N GLU A 271 13.62 3.98 -32.27
CA GLU A 271 14.81 4.68 -32.74
C GLU A 271 15.75 3.73 -33.52
N ARG A 272 15.97 2.52 -32.99
CA ARG A 272 16.82 1.51 -33.64
C ARG A 272 16.25 1.05 -34.99
N GLU A 273 14.93 0.83 -35.08
CA GLU A 273 14.28 0.29 -36.26
C GLU A 273 14.04 1.34 -37.36
N THR A 274 13.71 2.57 -36.94
CA THR A 274 13.39 3.62 -37.92
C THR A 274 14.56 4.55 -38.25
N GLY A 275 15.59 4.60 -37.39
CA GLY A 275 16.67 5.57 -37.49
C GLY A 275 16.25 7.00 -37.21
N LYS A 276 15.04 7.21 -36.64
CA LYS A 276 14.47 8.53 -36.30
C LYS A 276 14.45 8.72 -34.80
N GLU A 277 14.57 9.97 -34.36
CA GLU A 277 14.35 10.33 -32.96
C GLU A 277 12.89 10.05 -32.56
N ALA A 278 12.71 9.47 -31.39
CA ALA A 278 11.38 9.17 -30.88
C ALA A 278 10.65 10.47 -30.45
N PRO A 279 9.30 10.51 -30.58
CA PRO A 279 8.50 11.67 -30.16
C PRO A 279 8.43 11.82 -28.64
N LEU A 280 8.87 10.83 -27.89
CA LEU A 280 8.97 10.84 -26.41
C LEU A 280 10.42 10.76 -25.99
N THR A 281 10.74 11.39 -24.87
CA THR A 281 12.05 11.27 -24.22
C THR A 281 11.98 10.32 -23.01
N LYS A 282 13.14 9.82 -22.55
CA LYS A 282 13.21 9.04 -21.28
C LYS A 282 12.65 9.82 -20.07
N LYS A 283 12.77 11.16 -20.10
CA LYS A 283 12.15 12.02 -19.09
C LYS A 283 10.62 12.01 -19.18
N ASP A 284 10.06 11.90 -20.36
CA ASP A 284 8.61 11.81 -20.54
C ASP A 284 8.09 10.43 -20.08
N CYS A 285 8.83 9.35 -20.33
CA CYS A 285 8.52 8.02 -19.79
C CYS A 285 8.47 8.06 -18.23
N PHE A 286 9.42 8.73 -17.60
CA PHE A 286 9.41 8.95 -16.15
C PHE A 286 8.20 9.77 -15.70
N LYS A 287 7.83 10.84 -16.40
CA LYS A 287 6.66 11.66 -16.05
C LYS A 287 5.35 10.87 -16.20
N ILE A 288 5.20 10.09 -17.25
CA ILE A 288 4.03 9.22 -17.46
C ILE A 288 3.87 8.28 -16.26
N MET A 289 4.93 7.59 -15.86
CA MET A 289 4.95 6.72 -14.68
C MET A 289 4.54 7.50 -13.42
N GLU A 290 5.11 8.69 -13.17
CA GLU A 290 4.80 9.50 -11.99
C GLU A 290 3.37 10.04 -11.98
N TYR A 291 2.81 10.40 -13.12
CA TYR A 291 1.41 10.83 -13.23
C TYR A 291 0.45 9.67 -12.95
N THR A 292 0.75 8.49 -13.49
CA THR A 292 -0.04 7.28 -13.24
C THR A 292 -0.01 6.91 -11.74
N ARG A 293 1.18 6.84 -11.13
CA ARG A 293 1.34 6.57 -9.72
C ARG A 293 0.58 7.54 -8.81
N LYS A 294 0.46 8.80 -9.21
CA LYS A 294 -0.22 9.86 -8.44
C LYS A 294 -1.72 9.95 -8.73
N GLY A 295 -2.29 9.04 -9.53
CA GLY A 295 -3.70 9.08 -9.94
C GLY A 295 -4.06 10.28 -10.81
N LYS A 296 -3.08 10.86 -11.53
CA LYS A 296 -3.26 12.03 -12.39
C LYS A 296 -3.36 11.67 -13.87
N ALA A 297 -3.30 10.39 -14.21
CA ALA A 297 -3.31 9.89 -15.58
C ALA A 297 -4.40 10.52 -16.45
N PRO A 298 -5.69 10.53 -16.06
CA PRO A 298 -6.75 11.07 -16.92
C PRO A 298 -6.56 12.55 -17.31
N LYS A 299 -5.85 13.31 -16.50
CA LYS A 299 -5.62 14.74 -16.74
C LYS A 299 -4.30 15.02 -17.47
N GLU A 300 -3.25 14.27 -17.12
CA GLU A 300 -1.88 14.62 -17.50
C GLU A 300 -1.33 13.77 -18.66
N LEU A 301 -1.94 12.60 -18.96
CA LEU A 301 -1.46 11.71 -20.03
C LEU A 301 -1.91 12.07 -21.45
N PRO A 302 -3.08 12.69 -21.74
CA PRO A 302 -3.52 12.95 -23.10
C PRO A 302 -2.45 13.56 -24.03
N PRO A 303 -1.58 14.48 -23.59
CA PRO A 303 -0.51 15.02 -24.45
C PRO A 303 0.55 14.00 -24.89
N TYR A 304 0.67 12.86 -24.22
CA TYR A 304 1.68 11.82 -24.50
C TYR A 304 1.13 10.66 -25.34
N GLU A 305 -0.21 10.54 -25.48
CA GLU A 305 -0.84 9.38 -26.14
C GLU A 305 -0.38 9.17 -27.59
N GLU A 306 -0.32 10.22 -28.39
CA GLU A 306 0.15 10.13 -29.79
C GLU A 306 1.62 9.71 -29.85
N GLY A 307 2.43 10.18 -28.91
CA GLY A 307 3.82 9.77 -28.78
C GLY A 307 3.93 8.28 -28.43
N MET A 308 3.14 7.79 -27.47
CA MET A 308 3.09 6.37 -27.11
C MET A 308 2.64 5.50 -28.29
N LYS A 309 1.58 5.87 -28.99
CA LYS A 309 1.11 5.17 -30.20
C LYS A 309 2.18 5.11 -31.29
N THR A 310 2.88 6.22 -31.51
CA THR A 310 3.93 6.32 -32.54
C THR A 310 5.10 5.36 -32.26
N ILE A 311 5.49 5.17 -31.00
CA ILE A 311 6.54 4.21 -30.64
C ILE A 311 6.03 2.76 -30.48
N GLY A 312 4.77 2.50 -30.84
CA GLY A 312 4.20 1.15 -30.88
C GLY A 312 3.73 0.63 -29.52
N VAL A 313 3.28 1.51 -28.62
CA VAL A 313 2.59 1.11 -27.37
C VAL A 313 1.17 0.69 -27.73
N GLU A 314 0.75 -0.46 -27.26
CA GLU A 314 -0.58 -1.02 -27.50
C GLU A 314 -1.67 -0.20 -26.79
N GLN A 315 -2.86 -0.14 -27.38
CA GLN A 315 -3.95 0.69 -26.86
C GLN A 315 -4.38 0.27 -25.44
N TRP A 316 -4.48 -1.04 -25.18
CA TRP A 316 -4.83 -1.55 -23.87
C TRP A 316 -3.85 -1.14 -22.76
N TYR A 317 -2.59 -0.87 -23.13
CA TYR A 317 -1.56 -0.43 -22.19
C TYR A 317 -1.70 1.08 -21.90
N ILE A 318 -2.20 1.85 -22.86
CA ILE A 318 -2.45 3.30 -22.73
C ILE A 318 -3.69 3.55 -21.87
N ASP A 319 -4.75 2.77 -22.07
CA ASP A 319 -6.02 2.85 -21.36
C ASP A 319 -5.90 2.41 -19.89
#